data_b21f892a42e2c85d1b76b93446a48a0e
#
_entry.id   b21f892a42e2c85d1b76b93446a48a0e
#
_cell.length_a   1.000
_cell.length_b   1.000
_cell.length_c   1.000
_cell.angle_alpha   90.00
_cell.angle_beta   90.00
_cell.angle_gamma   90.00
#
_symmetry.space_group_name_H-M   'P 1'
#
loop_
_entity.id
_entity.type
_entity.pdbx_description
1 polymer ?
#
loop_
_entity_poly.entity_id
_entity_poly.type
_entity_poly.pdbx_seq_one_letter_code
_entity_poly.pdbx_strand_id
1 'polypeptide(L)'
;MKPAIMKPVRAKKPRTRPVDREGREQAALMEEIALRYPDVFEMIYHVPNGGHRHKKVAEKLKHQGVKAGIPDLVLPMARGGYFGMYIEFKATVDPAPVSPSQQACIRRLNDQGYLAIVCRGHFDAMEQLRAYLLLPKTEVAA
;
A
#
# COMPACT_ATOMS: atom_id res chain seq x y z
N MET A 1 29.30 -1.30 -58.39
CA MET A 1 28.22 -1.08 -57.41
C MET A 1 28.24 -2.20 -56.41
N LYS A 2 28.53 -1.93 -55.15
CA LYS A 2 28.44 -2.95 -54.08
C LYS A 2 26.98 -3.02 -53.58
N PRO A 3 26.39 -4.22 -53.42
CA PRO A 3 25.04 -4.32 -52.88
C PRO A 3 25.02 -3.86 -51.42
N ALA A 4 24.05 -3.04 -51.07
CA ALA A 4 23.82 -2.59 -49.70
C ALA A 4 23.38 -3.79 -48.86
N ILE A 5 24.21 -4.18 -47.88
CA ILE A 5 23.86 -5.21 -46.91
C ILE A 5 22.82 -4.63 -45.94
N MET A 6 21.57 -5.03 -46.09
CA MET A 6 20.53 -4.72 -45.14
C MET A 6 20.88 -5.35 -43.79
N LYS A 7 21.05 -4.51 -42.76
CA LYS A 7 21.23 -5.00 -41.39
C LYS A 7 19.92 -5.68 -40.93
N PRO A 8 19.99 -6.86 -40.31
CA PRO A 8 18.80 -7.54 -39.83
C PRO A 8 18.10 -6.67 -38.77
N VAL A 9 16.82 -6.46 -38.96
CA VAL A 9 15.96 -5.78 -37.97
C VAL A 9 15.89 -6.71 -36.76
N ARG A 10 16.53 -6.28 -35.68
CA ARG A 10 16.51 -7.01 -34.40
C ARG A 10 15.07 -6.97 -33.84
N ALA A 11 14.38 -8.11 -33.88
CA ALA A 11 13.08 -8.25 -33.31
C ALA A 11 13.11 -7.81 -31.83
N LYS A 12 12.29 -6.80 -31.48
CA LYS A 12 12.15 -6.38 -30.08
C LYS A 12 11.54 -7.55 -29.31
N LYS A 13 12.24 -8.06 -28.28
CA LYS A 13 11.66 -9.03 -27.34
C LYS A 13 10.35 -8.47 -26.79
N PRO A 14 9.29 -9.26 -26.71
CA PRO A 14 8.04 -8.81 -26.10
C PRO A 14 8.33 -8.35 -24.66
N ARG A 15 7.94 -7.12 -24.33
CA ARG A 15 8.07 -6.59 -22.96
C ARG A 15 7.04 -7.35 -22.10
N THR A 16 7.50 -8.29 -21.29
CA THR A 16 6.66 -8.88 -20.25
C THR A 16 6.26 -7.76 -19.27
N ARG A 17 4.97 -7.66 -18.97
CA ARG A 17 4.50 -6.71 -17.94
C ARG A 17 5.14 -7.10 -16.61
N PRO A 18 5.64 -6.13 -15.81
CA PRO A 18 6.12 -6.42 -14.46
C PRO A 18 5.03 -7.13 -13.66
N VAL A 19 5.40 -8.14 -12.90
CA VAL A 19 4.47 -8.85 -12.01
C VAL A 19 4.17 -7.92 -10.83
N ASP A 20 2.90 -7.63 -10.61
CA ASP A 20 2.43 -6.89 -9.44
C ASP A 20 2.39 -7.81 -8.22
N ARG A 21 3.54 -8.00 -7.59
CA ARG A 21 3.67 -8.84 -6.39
C ARG A 21 3.01 -8.21 -5.18
N GLU A 22 3.22 -6.92 -5.00
CA GLU A 22 2.66 -6.16 -3.88
C GLU A 22 1.13 -6.20 -3.90
N GLY A 23 0.51 -5.90 -5.03
CA GLY A 23 -0.94 -5.95 -5.16
C GLY A 23 -1.52 -7.35 -4.95
N ARG A 24 -0.82 -8.41 -5.39
CA ARG A 24 -1.25 -9.80 -5.16
C ARG A 24 -1.16 -10.20 -3.70
N GLU A 25 -0.08 -9.87 -3.02
CA GLU A 25 0.10 -10.15 -1.60
C GLU A 25 -0.90 -9.35 -0.75
N GLN A 26 -1.16 -8.10 -1.11
CA GLN A 26 -2.17 -7.28 -0.45
C GLN A 26 -3.59 -7.84 -0.64
N ALA A 27 -3.93 -8.32 -1.84
CA ALA A 27 -5.21 -8.97 -2.09
C ALA A 27 -5.38 -10.24 -1.25
N ALA A 28 -4.33 -11.06 -1.12
CA ALA A 28 -4.32 -12.24 -0.27
C ALA A 28 -4.53 -11.88 1.22
N LEU A 29 -3.92 -10.79 1.68
CA LEU A 29 -4.16 -10.25 3.03
C LEU A 29 -5.63 -9.88 3.23
N MET A 30 -6.23 -9.15 2.30
CA MET A 30 -7.64 -8.76 2.39
C MET A 30 -8.59 -9.96 2.40
N GLU A 31 -8.30 -10.99 1.60
CA GLU A 31 -9.05 -12.26 1.61
C GLU A 31 -8.99 -12.98 2.96
N GLU A 32 -7.81 -13.04 3.58
CA GLU A 32 -7.65 -13.64 4.91
C GLU A 32 -8.37 -12.83 5.98
N ILE A 33 -8.30 -11.51 5.94
CA ILE A 33 -9.05 -10.63 6.86
C ILE A 33 -10.57 -10.88 6.74
N ALA A 34 -11.08 -10.99 5.53
CA ALA A 34 -12.50 -11.26 5.29
C ALA A 34 -12.95 -12.59 5.93
N LEU A 35 -12.11 -13.62 5.87
CA LEU A 35 -12.39 -14.94 6.43
C LEU A 35 -12.27 -14.96 7.96
N ARG A 36 -11.21 -14.38 8.51
CA ARG A 36 -10.89 -14.48 9.95
C ARG A 36 -11.50 -13.38 10.80
N TYR A 37 -11.62 -12.19 10.24
CA TYR A 37 -12.06 -10.99 10.94
C TYR A 37 -13.07 -10.20 10.11
N PRO A 38 -14.29 -10.75 9.89
CA PRO A 38 -15.29 -10.11 9.03
C PRO A 38 -15.65 -8.69 9.48
N ASP A 39 -15.69 -8.41 10.78
CA ASP A 39 -15.97 -7.07 11.31
C ASP A 39 -14.83 -6.07 10.97
N VAL A 40 -13.59 -6.56 10.98
CA VAL A 40 -12.42 -5.75 10.58
C VAL A 40 -12.44 -5.51 9.08
N PHE A 41 -12.82 -6.51 8.30
CA PHE A 41 -12.94 -6.39 6.84
C PHE A 41 -13.93 -5.30 6.43
N GLU A 42 -15.01 -5.13 7.15
CA GLU A 42 -16.00 -4.06 6.90
C GLU A 42 -15.43 -2.66 7.13
N MET A 43 -14.37 -2.54 7.93
CA MET A 43 -13.80 -1.25 8.30
C MET A 43 -12.49 -0.92 7.61
N ILE A 44 -11.64 -1.93 7.32
CA ILE A 44 -10.36 -1.71 6.65
C ILE A 44 -10.57 -1.34 5.18
N TYR A 45 -9.80 -0.39 4.71
CA TYR A 45 -9.86 -0.01 3.29
C TYR A 45 -8.49 0.33 2.72
N HIS A 46 -8.40 0.24 1.41
CA HIS A 46 -7.22 0.57 0.62
C HIS A 46 -7.30 2.00 0.08
N VAL A 47 -6.18 2.70 0.14
CA VAL A 47 -5.98 4.01 -0.48
C VAL A 47 -5.18 3.84 -1.76
N PRO A 48 -5.78 3.93 -2.96
CA PRO A 48 -5.09 3.66 -4.21
C PRO A 48 -4.19 4.83 -4.63
N ASN A 49 -2.96 4.86 -4.12
CA ASN A 49 -1.97 5.90 -4.42
C ASN A 49 -1.01 5.54 -5.55
N GLY A 50 -1.07 4.33 -6.06
CA GLY A 50 -0.18 3.81 -7.09
C GLY A 50 -0.79 3.80 -8.49
N GLY A 51 0.06 3.57 -9.49
CA GLY A 51 -0.32 3.36 -10.88
C GLY A 51 -0.10 4.58 -11.77
N HIS A 52 -0.02 4.29 -13.07
CA HIS A 52 0.12 5.30 -14.10
C HIS A 52 -1.18 6.08 -14.26
N ARG A 53 -1.11 7.38 -13.98
CA ARG A 53 -2.19 8.33 -14.26
C ARG A 53 -1.73 9.34 -15.29
N HIS A 54 -2.63 9.74 -16.17
CA HIS A 54 -2.37 10.87 -17.05
C HIS A 54 -2.06 12.12 -16.21
N LYS A 55 -1.09 12.94 -16.66
CA LYS A 55 -0.62 14.12 -15.90
C LYS A 55 -1.76 15.05 -15.47
N LYS A 56 -2.73 15.33 -16.38
CA LYS A 56 -3.89 16.20 -16.07
C LYS A 56 -4.80 15.58 -15.00
N VAL A 57 -4.98 14.25 -15.01
CA VAL A 57 -5.77 13.54 -14.00
C VAL A 57 -5.05 13.57 -12.65
N ALA A 58 -3.74 13.36 -12.64
CA ALA A 58 -2.93 13.45 -11.42
C ALA A 58 -2.97 14.86 -10.81
N GLU A 59 -2.84 15.90 -11.61
CA GLU A 59 -2.94 17.31 -11.19
C GLU A 59 -4.33 17.63 -10.61
N LYS A 60 -5.38 17.17 -11.27
CA LYS A 60 -6.77 17.35 -10.81
C LYS A 60 -6.99 16.67 -9.45
N LEU A 61 -6.56 15.42 -9.30
CA LEU A 61 -6.68 14.69 -8.05
C LEU A 61 -5.88 15.35 -6.93
N LYS A 62 -4.68 15.81 -7.21
CA LYS A 62 -3.86 16.57 -6.26
C LYS A 62 -4.56 17.86 -5.82
N HIS A 63 -5.15 18.59 -6.76
CA HIS A 63 -5.93 19.79 -6.45
C HIS A 63 -7.16 19.50 -5.59
N GLN A 64 -7.78 18.33 -5.76
CA GLN A 64 -8.89 17.85 -4.94
C GLN A 64 -8.47 17.29 -3.56
N GLY A 65 -7.18 17.28 -3.25
CA GLY A 65 -6.68 16.88 -1.94
C GLY A 65 -6.01 15.51 -1.86
N VAL A 66 -5.82 14.83 -2.98
CA VAL A 66 -5.05 13.58 -3.00
C VAL A 66 -3.59 13.88 -2.68
N LYS A 67 -3.03 13.17 -1.70
CA LYS A 67 -1.67 13.35 -1.19
C LYS A 67 -0.79 12.16 -1.56
N ALA A 68 0.45 12.45 -1.93
CA ALA A 68 1.48 11.43 -2.07
C ALA A 68 1.92 10.89 -0.71
N GLY A 69 2.26 9.60 -0.66
CA GLY A 69 2.85 8.99 0.53
C GLY A 69 1.87 8.54 1.60
N ILE A 70 0.57 8.62 1.37
CA ILE A 70 -0.43 8.04 2.27
C ILE A 70 -0.27 6.51 2.27
N PRO A 71 -0.23 5.83 3.45
CA PRO A 71 -0.15 4.38 3.51
C PRO A 71 -1.28 3.66 2.78
N ASP A 72 -1.02 2.44 2.32
CA ASP A 72 -1.91 1.66 1.46
C ASP A 72 -3.22 1.24 2.11
N LEU A 73 -3.18 0.90 3.40
CA LEU A 73 -4.32 0.38 4.14
C LEU A 73 -4.59 1.21 5.39
N VAL A 74 -5.87 1.41 5.66
CA VAL A 74 -6.36 2.16 6.82
C VAL A 74 -7.37 1.33 7.59
N LEU A 75 -7.14 1.15 8.89
CA LEU A 75 -8.09 0.52 9.82
C LEU A 75 -8.54 1.55 10.85
N PRO A 76 -9.75 2.12 10.71
CA PRO A 76 -10.28 3.12 11.63
C PRO A 76 -10.92 2.46 12.88
N MET A 77 -10.14 1.65 13.58
CA MET A 77 -10.51 1.02 14.84
C MET A 77 -9.53 1.43 15.93
N ALA A 78 -10.02 2.03 16.99
CA ALA A 78 -9.20 2.53 18.08
C ALA A 78 -8.84 1.41 19.06
N ARG A 79 -7.55 1.16 19.26
CA ARG A 79 -7.01 0.12 20.17
C ARG A 79 -5.75 0.62 20.87
N GLY A 80 -5.54 0.21 22.10
CA GLY A 80 -4.30 0.40 22.84
C GLY A 80 -3.85 1.86 23.01
N GLY A 81 -4.78 2.80 23.02
CA GLY A 81 -4.50 4.24 23.04
C GLY A 81 -4.29 4.85 21.67
N TYR A 82 -4.24 4.05 20.61
CA TYR A 82 -4.20 4.55 19.23
C TYR A 82 -5.59 4.85 18.71
N PHE A 83 -5.69 5.85 17.82
CA PHE A 83 -6.95 6.20 17.17
C PHE A 83 -7.30 5.28 15.98
N GLY A 84 -6.33 4.63 15.40
CA GLY A 84 -6.46 3.73 14.28
C GLY A 84 -5.09 3.23 13.81
N MET A 85 -5.09 2.37 12.80
CA MET A 85 -3.89 1.76 12.25
C MET A 85 -3.75 2.08 10.76
N TYR A 86 -2.55 2.43 10.34
CA TYR A 86 -2.17 2.64 8.94
C TYR A 86 -1.06 1.68 8.57
N ILE A 87 -1.19 1.01 7.45
CA ILE A 87 -0.20 0.06 6.96
C ILE A 87 0.31 0.51 5.59
N GLU A 88 1.59 0.81 5.49
CA GLU A 88 2.32 0.87 4.23
C GLU A 88 2.73 -0.55 3.87
N PHE A 89 2.11 -1.10 2.83
CA PHE A 89 2.32 -2.49 2.43
C PHE A 89 3.43 -2.60 1.40
N LYS A 90 4.36 -3.53 1.64
CA LYS A 90 5.46 -3.85 0.73
C LYS A 90 5.47 -5.33 0.40
N ALA A 91 5.89 -5.68 -0.80
CA ALA A 91 6.06 -7.08 -1.20
C ALA A 91 7.14 -7.77 -0.36
N THR A 92 7.03 -9.08 -0.18
CA THR A 92 8.02 -9.90 0.52
C THR A 92 9.32 -10.00 -0.29
N VAL A 93 9.21 -10.12 -1.63
CA VAL A 93 10.33 -10.27 -2.54
C VAL A 93 10.52 -9.00 -3.35
N ASP A 94 11.76 -8.50 -3.41
CA ASP A 94 12.13 -7.27 -4.12
C ASP A 94 11.20 -6.08 -3.80
N PRO A 95 10.99 -5.76 -2.51
CA PRO A 95 10.10 -4.66 -2.15
C PRO A 95 10.64 -3.32 -2.66
N ALA A 96 9.74 -2.47 -3.16
CA ALA A 96 10.09 -1.09 -3.41
C ALA A 96 10.49 -0.40 -2.09
N PRO A 97 11.50 0.49 -2.09
CA PRO A 97 11.87 1.23 -0.89
C PRO A 97 10.74 2.12 -0.40
N VAL A 98 10.71 2.36 0.91
CA VAL A 98 9.80 3.35 1.48
C VAL A 98 10.28 4.75 1.06
N SER A 99 9.46 5.45 0.30
CA SER A 99 9.82 6.78 -0.23
C SER A 99 9.92 7.85 0.87
N PRO A 100 10.62 8.96 0.65
CA PRO A 100 10.65 10.08 1.60
C PRO A 100 9.26 10.61 1.96
N SER A 101 8.34 10.69 1.01
CA SER A 101 6.96 11.14 1.27
C SER A 101 6.18 10.14 2.12
N GLN A 102 6.38 8.84 1.90
CA GLN A 102 5.81 7.78 2.74
C GLN A 102 6.34 7.84 4.17
N GLN A 103 7.67 7.95 4.33
CA GLN A 103 8.30 8.09 5.65
C GLN A 103 7.78 9.33 6.40
N ALA A 104 7.66 10.46 5.73
CA ALA A 104 7.15 11.69 6.31
C ALA A 104 5.68 11.55 6.75
N CYS A 105 4.85 10.90 5.94
CA CYS A 105 3.45 10.64 6.28
C CYS A 105 3.33 9.71 7.49
N ILE A 106 4.09 8.63 7.54
CA ILE A 106 4.13 7.71 8.68
C ILE A 106 4.49 8.44 9.97
N ARG A 107 5.54 9.29 9.94
CA ARG A 107 5.90 10.08 11.12
C ARG A 107 4.76 10.99 11.59
N ARG A 108 4.12 11.72 10.67
CA ARG A 108 2.99 12.61 11.00
C ARG A 108 1.81 11.85 11.59
N LEU A 109 1.49 10.67 11.06
CA LEU A 109 0.41 9.84 11.58
C LEU A 109 0.70 9.33 12.99
N ASN A 110 1.93 8.86 13.23
CA ASN A 110 2.35 8.44 14.58
C ASN A 110 2.31 9.60 15.58
N ASP A 111 2.73 10.79 15.18
CA ASP A 111 2.66 12.00 16.02
C ASP A 111 1.22 12.39 16.37
N GLN A 112 0.26 12.05 15.53
CA GLN A 112 -1.16 12.32 15.77
C GLN A 112 -1.89 11.22 16.55
N GLY A 113 -1.19 10.18 16.98
CA GLY A 113 -1.76 9.12 17.80
C GLY A 113 -2.29 7.90 17.05
N TYR A 114 -1.96 7.77 15.77
CA TYR A 114 -2.21 6.56 15.00
C TYR A 114 -1.02 5.61 15.09
N LEU A 115 -1.26 4.32 14.88
CA LEU A 115 -0.19 3.36 14.64
C LEU A 115 0.04 3.25 13.13
N ALA A 116 1.07 3.92 12.63
CA ALA A 116 1.45 3.86 11.23
C ALA A 116 2.75 3.07 11.08
N ILE A 117 2.71 1.98 10.33
CA ILE A 117 3.81 1.01 10.19
C ILE A 117 3.99 0.57 8.74
N VAL A 118 5.16 0.02 8.47
CA VAL A 118 5.47 -0.68 7.22
C VAL A 118 5.37 -2.18 7.46
N CYS A 119 4.62 -2.90 6.64
CA CYS A 119 4.55 -4.35 6.66
C CYS A 119 5.13 -4.94 5.37
N ARG A 120 5.87 -6.03 5.49
CA ARG A 120 6.49 -6.73 4.37
C ARG A 120 5.80 -8.07 4.14
N GLY A 121 4.82 -8.07 3.24
CA GLY A 121 4.07 -9.23 2.85
C GLY A 121 2.87 -9.54 3.74
N HIS A 122 2.10 -10.51 3.29
CA HIS A 122 0.85 -10.94 3.87
C HIS A 122 0.99 -11.40 5.34
N PHE A 123 1.97 -12.24 5.63
CA PHE A 123 2.15 -12.78 6.99
C PHE A 123 2.52 -11.72 8.00
N ASP A 124 3.46 -10.84 7.66
CA ASP A 124 3.86 -9.74 8.54
C ASP A 124 2.67 -8.82 8.83
N ALA A 125 1.90 -8.43 7.81
CA ALA A 125 0.72 -7.61 7.99
C ALA A 125 -0.33 -8.28 8.89
N MET A 126 -0.58 -9.59 8.73
CA MET A 126 -1.49 -10.34 9.59
C MET A 126 -1.02 -10.39 11.04
N GLU A 127 0.27 -10.60 11.28
CA GLU A 127 0.84 -10.60 12.63
C GLU A 127 0.68 -9.23 13.31
N GLN A 128 0.98 -8.15 12.59
CA GLN A 128 0.82 -6.79 13.10
C GLN A 128 -0.66 -6.45 13.36
N LEU A 129 -1.55 -6.83 12.46
CA LEU A 129 -2.98 -6.63 12.61
C LEU A 129 -3.52 -7.41 13.83
N ARG A 130 -3.14 -8.67 13.97
CA ARG A 130 -3.54 -9.50 15.11
C ARG A 130 -3.08 -8.91 16.43
N ALA A 131 -1.82 -8.49 16.51
CA ALA A 131 -1.28 -7.85 17.69
C ALA A 131 -2.06 -6.56 18.05
N TYR A 132 -2.38 -5.76 17.05
CA TYR A 132 -3.17 -4.54 17.23
C TYR A 132 -4.58 -4.84 17.74
N LEU A 133 -5.26 -5.81 17.17
CA LEU A 133 -6.62 -6.19 17.57
C LEU A 133 -6.72 -6.78 18.99
N LEU A 134 -5.62 -7.36 19.50
CA LEU A 134 -5.54 -7.86 20.87
C LEU A 134 -5.33 -6.76 21.92
N LEU A 135 -4.96 -5.56 21.52
CA LEU A 135 -4.90 -4.42 22.43
C LEU A 135 -6.30 -4.07 22.95
N PRO A 136 -6.41 -3.53 24.17
CA PRO A 136 -7.71 -3.10 24.71
C PRO A 136 -8.29 -1.98 23.85
N LYS A 137 -9.62 -1.89 23.80
CA LYS A 137 -10.30 -0.78 23.12
C LYS A 137 -9.83 0.55 23.69
N THR A 138 -9.49 1.48 22.80
CA THR A 138 -9.24 2.86 23.23
C THR A 138 -10.55 3.49 23.70
N GLU A 139 -10.54 4.09 24.87
CA GLU A 139 -11.67 4.90 25.33
C GLU A 139 -11.75 6.17 24.49
N VAL A 140 -12.89 6.38 23.86
CA VAL A 140 -13.18 7.57 23.07
C VAL A 140 -14.18 8.44 23.82
N ALA A 141 -14.08 9.75 23.62
CA ALA A 141 -15.04 10.69 24.20
C ALA A 141 -16.46 10.41 23.67
N ALA A 142 -17.41 10.42 24.56
CA ALA A 142 -18.81 10.27 24.21
C ALA A 142 -19.37 11.55 23.54
#